data_2d01bcee9ec7f46e60cfb6fc3cb070eb
#
_entry.id   2d01bcee9ec7f46e60cfb6fc3cb070eb
#
_cell.length_a   1.000
_cell.length_b   1.000
_cell.length_c   1.000
_cell.angle_alpha   90.00
_cell.angle_beta   90.00
_cell.angle_gamma   90.00
#
_symmetry.space_group_name_H-M   'P 1'
#
loop_
_entity.id
_entity.type
_entity.pdbx_description
1 polymer ?
#
loop_
_entity_poly.entity_id
_entity_poly.type
_entity_poly.pdbx_seq_one_letter_code
_entity_poly.pdbx_strand_id
1 'polypeptide(L)'
;MSRKILLTSFQTWLPHQKSNSSDDLLNLINLVNIHKVQQLKLNSLLFLRQLPVNIELATQQVIDAIKVINPHGIICCGMAESRSELSLESCASWGQDCIFT
;
A
#
# COMPACT_ATOMS: atom_id res chain seq x y z
N MET A 1 4.71 -22.04 7.97
CA MET A 1 3.80 -21.53 6.93
C MET A 1 3.99 -20.03 6.79
N SER A 2 4.31 -19.56 5.61
CA SER A 2 4.42 -18.13 5.37
C SER A 2 3.04 -17.52 5.13
N ARG A 3 2.87 -16.28 5.59
CA ARG A 3 1.66 -15.50 5.34
C ARG A 3 1.93 -14.51 4.22
N LYS A 4 0.94 -14.30 3.39
CA LYS A 4 1.01 -13.33 2.29
C LYS A 4 0.46 -11.99 2.76
N ILE A 5 1.25 -10.96 2.65
CA ILE A 5 0.84 -9.60 2.98
C ILE A 5 0.93 -8.75 1.71
N LEU A 6 -0.18 -8.17 1.32
CA LEU A 6 -0.22 -7.27 0.17
C LEU A 6 -0.04 -5.83 0.64
N LEU A 7 0.93 -5.14 0.04
CA LEU A 7 1.19 -3.73 0.32
C LEU A 7 0.90 -2.93 -0.93
N THR A 8 0.15 -1.85 -0.80
CA THR A 8 -0.20 -0.99 -1.92
C THR A 8 0.31 0.42 -1.71
N SER A 9 0.61 1.10 -2.82
CA SER A 9 1.01 2.50 -2.82
C SER A 9 0.37 3.21 -4.02
N PHE A 10 0.51 4.52 -4.05
CA PHE A 10 -0.05 5.35 -5.11
C PHE A 10 1.04 6.06 -5.90
N GLN A 11 0.71 6.43 -7.13
CA GLN A 11 1.53 7.32 -7.94
C GLN A 11 1.29 8.78 -7.55
N THR A 12 2.09 9.69 -8.09
CA THR A 12 1.87 11.13 -7.91
C THR A 12 0.59 11.55 -8.62
N TRP A 13 -0.03 12.62 -8.13
CA TRP A 13 -1.27 13.14 -8.73
C TRP A 13 -1.21 14.64 -9.00
N LEU A 14 -0.14 15.32 -8.61
CA LEU A 14 0.05 16.75 -8.85
C LEU A 14 1.38 16.99 -9.59
N PRO A 15 1.44 18.00 -10.49
CA PRO A 15 2.63 18.19 -11.31
C PRO A 15 3.91 18.54 -10.53
N HIS A 16 3.78 19.17 -9.35
CA HIS A 16 4.93 19.55 -8.55
C HIS A 16 5.51 18.40 -7.73
N GLN A 17 4.82 17.28 -7.63
CA GLN A 17 5.28 16.13 -6.84
C GLN A 17 6.33 15.36 -7.62
N LYS A 18 7.50 15.14 -7.00
CA LYS A 18 8.56 14.34 -7.60
C LYS A 18 8.30 12.86 -7.41
N SER A 19 7.71 12.50 -6.27
CA SER A 19 7.38 11.12 -5.93
C SER A 19 6.22 11.12 -4.96
N ASN A 20 5.66 9.94 -4.74
CA ASN A 20 4.66 9.73 -3.70
C ASN A 20 5.32 8.99 -2.55
N SER A 21 5.25 9.54 -1.34
CA SER A 21 5.94 8.97 -0.18
C SER A 21 5.49 7.56 0.15
N SER A 22 4.24 7.20 -0.17
CA SER A 22 3.77 5.83 0.03
C SER A 22 4.54 4.85 -0.86
N ASP A 23 4.80 5.22 -2.10
CA ASP A 23 5.54 4.38 -3.03
C ASP A 23 7.03 4.36 -2.68
N ASP A 24 7.58 5.49 -2.25
CA ASP A 24 8.96 5.55 -1.79
C ASP A 24 9.19 4.62 -0.61
N LEU A 25 8.24 4.57 0.32
CA LEU A 25 8.29 3.66 1.46
C LEU A 25 8.29 2.20 1.02
N LEU A 26 7.40 1.84 0.11
CA LEU A 26 7.32 0.45 -0.36
C LEU A 26 8.56 0.06 -1.15
N ASN A 27 9.13 0.97 -1.92
CA ASN A 27 10.38 0.73 -2.61
C ASN A 27 11.51 0.41 -1.63
N LEU A 28 11.58 1.17 -0.54
CA LEU A 28 12.59 0.94 0.50
C LEU A 28 12.37 -0.39 1.21
N ILE A 29 11.12 -0.72 1.56
CA ILE A 29 10.78 -1.99 2.18
C ILE A 29 11.17 -3.15 1.26
N ASN A 30 10.88 -3.04 -0.02
CA ASN A 30 11.23 -4.07 -0.99
C ASN A 30 12.73 -4.31 -1.06
N LEU A 31 13.54 -3.25 -1.05
CA LEU A 31 14.99 -3.36 -1.06
C LEU A 31 15.51 -4.06 0.21
N VAL A 32 14.97 -3.70 1.37
CA VAL A 32 15.34 -4.34 2.63
C VAL A 32 14.91 -5.80 2.64
N ASN A 33 13.72 -6.10 2.16
CA ASN A 33 13.18 -7.46 2.11
C ASN A 33 14.04 -8.37 1.22
N ILE A 34 14.51 -7.87 0.08
CA ILE A 34 15.40 -8.63 -0.80
C ILE A 34 16.68 -9.03 -0.08
N HIS A 35 17.26 -8.13 0.72
CA HIS A 35 18.50 -8.41 1.44
C HIS A 35 18.31 -9.30 2.66
N LYS A 36 17.10 -9.39 3.21
CA LYS A 36 16.81 -10.17 4.42
C LYS A 36 15.99 -11.44 4.17
N VAL A 37 15.77 -11.78 2.93
CA VAL A 37 14.89 -12.90 2.53
C VAL A 37 15.26 -14.20 3.19
N GLN A 38 16.53 -14.46 3.44
CA GLN A 38 16.97 -15.71 4.04
C GLN A 38 16.70 -15.81 5.53
N GLN A 39 16.48 -14.69 6.20
CA GLN A 39 16.33 -14.65 7.66
C GLN A 39 14.86 -14.53 8.09
N LEU A 40 13.96 -14.04 7.23
CA LEU A 40 12.58 -13.74 7.58
C LEU A 40 11.62 -14.42 6.61
N LYS A 41 11.59 -15.75 6.64
CA LYS A 41 10.69 -16.52 5.77
C LYS A 41 9.29 -16.68 6.31
N LEU A 42 8.93 -15.99 7.40
CA LEU A 42 7.62 -16.11 8.00
C LEU A 42 6.51 -15.44 7.19
N ASN A 43 6.85 -14.40 6.44
CA ASN A 43 5.89 -13.65 5.64
C ASN A 43 6.42 -13.43 4.23
N SER A 44 5.51 -13.54 3.26
CA SER A 44 5.77 -13.11 1.89
C SER A 44 5.14 -11.74 1.70
N LEU A 45 5.97 -10.75 1.36
CA LEU A 45 5.50 -9.41 1.07
C LEU A 45 5.29 -9.28 -0.43
N LEU A 46 4.10 -8.87 -0.82
CA LEU A 46 3.72 -8.68 -2.21
C LEU A 46 3.35 -7.22 -2.40
N PHE A 47 3.80 -6.61 -3.48
CA PHE A 47 3.68 -5.18 -3.70
C PHE A 47 2.81 -4.89 -4.92
N LEU A 48 1.82 -4.02 -4.73
CA LEU A 48 1.04 -3.43 -5.82
C LEU A 48 1.27 -1.93 -5.75
N ARG A 49 2.27 -1.48 -6.49
CA ARG A 49 2.81 -0.13 -6.39
C ARG A 49 2.23 0.80 -7.44
N GLN A 50 2.25 2.09 -7.12
CA GLN A 50 1.90 3.17 -8.05
C GLN A 50 0.48 3.04 -8.61
N LEU A 51 -0.47 2.76 -7.72
CA LEU A 51 -1.87 2.76 -8.09
C LEU A 51 -2.29 4.16 -8.58
N PRO A 52 -3.17 4.22 -9.58
CA PRO A 52 -3.70 5.51 -10.02
C PRO A 52 -4.50 6.17 -8.89
N VAL A 53 -4.40 7.49 -8.80
CA VAL A 53 -5.17 8.26 -7.81
C VAL A 53 -6.56 8.48 -8.37
N ASN A 54 -7.30 7.40 -8.49
CA ASN A 54 -8.65 7.32 -9.00
C ASN A 54 -9.33 6.19 -8.25
N ILE A 55 -10.41 6.50 -7.55
CA ILE A 55 -11.07 5.55 -6.66
C ILE A 55 -11.50 4.29 -7.41
N GLU A 56 -12.12 4.44 -8.57
CA GLU A 56 -12.63 3.29 -9.32
C GLU A 56 -11.50 2.39 -9.84
N LEU A 57 -10.49 2.99 -10.45
CA LEU A 57 -9.38 2.23 -11.03
C LEU A 57 -8.53 1.58 -9.95
N ALA A 58 -8.19 2.32 -8.90
CA ALA A 58 -7.39 1.78 -7.80
C ALA A 58 -8.12 0.64 -7.09
N THR A 59 -9.40 0.84 -6.79
CA THR A 59 -10.22 -0.18 -6.15
C THR A 59 -10.28 -1.45 -6.99
N GLN A 60 -10.48 -1.31 -8.31
CA GLN A 60 -10.56 -2.46 -9.19
C GLN A 60 -9.23 -3.23 -9.23
N GLN A 61 -8.12 -2.51 -9.31
CA GLN A 61 -6.81 -3.15 -9.32
C GLN A 61 -6.51 -3.88 -8.02
N VAL A 62 -6.88 -3.31 -6.88
CA VAL A 62 -6.70 -3.96 -5.58
C VAL A 62 -7.58 -5.21 -5.47
N ILE A 63 -8.84 -5.12 -5.88
CA ILE A 63 -9.75 -6.28 -5.85
C ILE A 63 -9.23 -7.39 -6.74
N ASP A 64 -8.78 -7.08 -7.94
CA ASP A 64 -8.23 -8.08 -8.85
C ASP A 64 -7.00 -8.75 -8.27
N ALA A 65 -6.12 -7.97 -7.64
CA ALA A 65 -4.93 -8.51 -6.98
C ALA A 65 -5.32 -9.43 -5.81
N ILE A 66 -6.29 -9.03 -5.00
CA ILE A 66 -6.77 -9.86 -3.88
C ILE A 66 -7.28 -11.21 -4.39
N LYS A 67 -8.04 -11.22 -5.47
CA LYS A 67 -8.58 -12.46 -6.04
C LYS A 67 -7.48 -13.40 -6.53
N VAL A 68 -6.41 -12.86 -7.10
CA VAL A 68 -5.30 -13.66 -7.61
C VAL A 68 -4.38 -14.12 -6.49
N ILE A 69 -4.05 -13.22 -5.56
CA ILE A 69 -3.06 -13.47 -4.52
C ILE A 69 -3.66 -14.17 -3.32
N ASN A 70 -4.90 -13.85 -2.99
CA ASN A 70 -5.57 -14.31 -1.77
C ASN A 70 -4.73 -14.05 -0.52
N PRO A 71 -4.40 -12.78 -0.23
CA PRO A 71 -3.50 -12.43 0.87
C PRO A 71 -4.15 -12.67 2.23
N HIS A 72 -3.32 -12.88 3.24
CA HIS A 72 -3.75 -12.98 4.64
C HIS A 72 -3.99 -11.60 5.25
N GLY A 73 -3.29 -10.59 4.76
CA GLY A 73 -3.46 -9.22 5.22
C GLY A 73 -3.14 -8.23 4.12
N ILE A 74 -3.64 -7.01 4.25
CA ILE A 74 -3.43 -5.93 3.29
C ILE A 74 -3.07 -4.67 4.06
N ILE A 75 -2.00 -4.01 3.62
CA ILE A 75 -1.61 -2.71 4.15
C ILE A 75 -1.63 -1.72 2.99
N CYS A 76 -2.54 -0.77 3.05
CA CYS A 76 -2.66 0.27 2.04
C CYS A 76 -1.94 1.51 2.51
N CYS A 77 -0.96 1.97 1.73
CA CYS A 77 -0.16 3.14 2.03
C CYS A 77 -0.59 4.30 1.14
N GLY A 78 -0.77 5.45 1.73
CA GLY A 78 -1.12 6.67 1.03
C GLY A 78 -0.34 7.85 1.56
N MET A 79 -0.27 8.90 0.77
CA MET A 79 0.39 10.14 1.14
C MET A 79 -0.66 11.22 1.40
N ALA A 80 -0.60 11.83 2.58
CA ALA A 80 -1.37 13.03 2.88
C ALA A 80 -0.40 14.21 2.83
N GLU A 81 -0.45 14.98 1.76
CA GLU A 81 0.54 16.01 1.46
C GLU A 81 0.64 17.09 2.55
N SER A 82 -0.47 17.35 3.25
CA SER A 82 -0.52 18.33 4.31
C SER A 82 -0.02 17.82 5.66
N ARG A 83 0.31 16.53 5.78
CA ARG A 83 0.78 15.96 7.03
C ARG A 83 2.29 15.80 7.00
N SER A 84 2.94 16.11 8.13
CA SER A 84 4.37 15.91 8.30
C SER A 84 4.71 14.62 9.05
N GLU A 85 3.72 13.93 9.57
CA GLU A 85 3.91 12.73 10.38
C GLU A 85 3.19 11.53 9.77
N LEU A 86 3.74 10.36 10.05
CA LEU A 86 3.12 9.10 9.69
C LEU A 86 1.93 8.83 10.60
N SER A 87 0.80 8.46 10.04
CA SER A 87 -0.36 8.06 10.82
C SER A 87 -0.87 6.71 10.35
N LEU A 88 -1.43 5.96 11.29
CA LEU A 88 -2.01 4.66 11.03
C LEU A 88 -3.53 4.78 11.15
N GLU A 89 -4.23 4.34 10.13
CA GLU A 89 -5.68 4.41 10.10
C GLU A 89 -6.24 3.01 9.93
N SER A 90 -7.19 2.65 10.80
CA SER A 90 -7.87 1.35 10.74
C SER A 90 -9.21 1.44 10.04
N CYS A 91 -9.57 2.61 9.53
CA CYS A 91 -10.88 2.87 8.97
C CYS A 91 -10.76 3.85 7.82
N ALA A 92 -11.44 3.57 6.72
CA ALA A 92 -11.62 4.53 5.65
C ALA A 92 -12.91 5.30 5.88
N SER A 93 -12.90 6.59 5.60
CA SER A 93 -14.07 7.43 5.80
C SER A 93 -14.41 8.21 4.53
N TRP A 94 -15.68 8.49 4.37
CA TRP A 94 -16.18 9.36 3.33
C TRP A 94 -16.88 10.54 4.02
N GLY A 95 -16.26 11.72 3.94
CA GLY A 95 -16.69 12.81 4.78
C GLY A 95 -16.40 12.51 6.25
N GLN A 96 -17.44 12.43 7.08
CA GLN A 96 -17.29 12.10 8.50
C GLN A 96 -17.69 10.67 8.83
N ASP A 97 -18.18 9.93 7.86
CA ASP A 97 -18.65 8.57 8.09
C ASP A 97 -17.54 7.56 7.81
N CYS A 98 -17.40 6.61 8.70
CA CYS A 98 -16.45 5.51 8.53
C CYS A 98 -17.06 4.46 7.61
N ILE A 99 -16.37 4.13 6.50
CA ILE A 99 -16.86 3.17 5.53
C ILE A 99 -16.37 1.76 5.85
N PHE A 100 -15.15 1.64 6.39
CA PHE A 100 -14.56 0.37 6.76
C PHE A 100 -14.02 0.46 8.18
N THR A 101 -14.11 -0.63 8.87
CA THR A 101 -13.53 -0.77 10.23
C THR A 101 -12.52 -1.90 10.28
#